data_b302f4e413114bce8dabf974b6dbd5a9
#
_entry.id   b302f4e413114bce8dabf974b6dbd5a9
#
_cell.length_a   1.000
_cell.length_b   1.000
_cell.length_c   1.000
_cell.angle_alpha   90.00
_cell.angle_beta   90.00
_cell.angle_gamma   90.00
#
_symmetry.space_group_name_H-M   'P 1'
#
loop_
_entity.id
_entity.type
_entity.pdbx_description
1 polymer ?
#
loop_
_entity_poly.entity_id
_entity_poly.type
_entity_poly.pdbx_seq_one_letter_code
_entity_poly.pdbx_strand_id
1 'polypeptide(L)'
;MSDRGTPGKPSTTEDEYFVREDAEKKRKLALQAKKEKESEELKRLRDLHFMHCPKCGLQMQEVKLRNVDVDVCFACNGVFFDEGELEKLEQPESRGVMSSILNWFKPETKKPV
;
A
#
# COMPACT_ATOMS: atom_id res chain seq x y z
N MET A 1 26.24 8.48 12.30
CA MET A 1 25.98 7.97 11.92
C MET A 1 25.74 7.80 11.62
N SER A 2 25.97 7.81 11.22
CA SER A 2 25.70 7.27 10.59
C SER A 2 25.50 7.07 10.24
N ASP A 3 25.74 6.96 9.87
CA ASP A 3 25.47 6.35 9.32
C ASP A 3 25.28 6.26 9.21
N ARG A 4 25.75 6.37 9.06
CA ARG A 4 25.53 5.78 8.77
C ARG A 4 25.86 5.64 8.23
N GLY A 5 26.44 5.62 7.83
CA GLY A 5 26.71 5.09 7.22
C GLY A 5 27.28 4.97 7.07
N THR A 6 28.00 4.90 6.95
CA THR A 6 28.30 4.34 6.84
C THR A 6 28.64 3.80 7.22
N PRO A 7 29.33 3.82 7.35
CA PRO A 7 29.70 2.81 7.51
C PRO A 7 29.13 1.99 8.03
N GLY A 8 29.34 1.91 8.61
CA GLY A 8 28.70 0.99 9.03
C GLY A 8 27.35 0.90 8.69
N LYS A 9 27.08 0.63 7.66
CA LYS A 9 25.84 0.50 7.37
C LYS A 9 25.38 -0.81 7.78
N PRO A 10 24.23 -0.94 8.42
CA PRO A 10 23.73 -2.23 8.80
C PRO A 10 23.52 -3.06 7.57
N SER A 11 23.65 -4.33 7.71
CA SER A 11 23.46 -5.20 6.59
C SER A 11 21.98 -5.22 6.23
N THR A 12 21.69 -5.45 4.97
CA THR A 12 20.32 -5.55 4.51
C THR A 12 19.58 -6.64 5.26
N THR A 13 20.25 -7.75 5.52
CA THR A 13 19.62 -8.86 6.24
C THR A 13 19.19 -8.45 7.63
N GLU A 14 20.02 -7.68 8.30
CA GLU A 14 19.72 -7.23 9.64
C GLU A 14 18.55 -6.26 9.63
N ASP A 15 18.54 -5.35 8.68
CA ASP A 15 17.44 -4.42 8.55
C ASP A 15 16.14 -5.15 8.28
N GLU A 16 16.19 -6.15 7.42
CA GLU A 16 14.99 -6.92 7.11
C GLU A 16 14.47 -7.68 8.30
N TYR A 17 15.37 -8.15 9.14
CA TYR A 17 14.95 -8.88 10.34
C TYR A 17 14.16 -7.96 11.27
N PHE A 18 14.66 -6.77 11.53
CA PHE A 18 13.99 -5.86 12.43
C PHE A 18 12.67 -5.36 11.87
N VAL A 19 12.64 -5.09 10.58
CA VAL A 19 11.41 -4.64 9.94
C VAL A 19 10.35 -5.72 10.01
N ARG A 20 10.75 -6.98 9.78
CA ARG A 20 9.79 -8.08 9.83
C ARG A 20 9.27 -8.29 11.24
N GLU A 21 10.14 -8.17 12.25
CA GLU A 21 9.69 -8.30 13.61
C GLU A 21 8.70 -7.22 13.99
N ASP A 22 8.98 -6.00 13.57
CA ASP A 22 8.11 -4.89 13.85
C ASP A 22 6.76 -5.07 13.16
N ALA A 23 6.77 -5.51 11.92
CA ALA A 23 5.54 -5.75 11.19
C ALA A 23 4.72 -6.85 11.84
N GLU A 24 5.39 -7.87 12.36
CA GLU A 24 4.68 -8.96 13.02
C GLU A 24 4.00 -8.49 14.28
N LYS A 25 4.67 -7.65 15.06
CA LYS A 25 4.06 -7.11 16.25
C LYS A 25 2.86 -6.24 15.92
N LYS A 26 3.01 -5.41 14.92
CA LYS A 26 1.91 -4.53 14.50
C LYS A 26 0.73 -5.34 13.99
N ARG A 27 1.00 -6.42 13.27
CA ARG A 27 -0.07 -7.26 12.78
C ARG A 27 -0.83 -7.91 13.93
N LYS A 28 -0.11 -8.41 14.92
CA LYS A 28 -0.75 -9.03 16.07
C LYS A 28 -1.61 -8.05 16.84
N LEU A 29 -1.12 -6.84 17.02
CA LEU A 29 -1.90 -5.83 17.70
C LEU A 29 -3.13 -5.45 16.90
N ALA A 30 -3.01 -5.36 15.59
CA ALA A 30 -4.15 -5.03 14.75
C ALA A 30 -5.22 -6.11 14.81
N LEU A 31 -4.80 -7.37 14.78
CA LEU A 31 -5.75 -8.47 14.87
C LEU A 31 -6.44 -8.50 16.21
N GLN A 32 -5.70 -8.22 17.28
CA GLN A 32 -6.28 -8.19 18.60
C GLN A 32 -7.29 -7.06 18.73
N ALA A 33 -6.97 -5.89 18.22
CA ALA A 33 -7.90 -4.77 18.25
C ALA A 33 -9.15 -5.09 17.46
N LYS A 34 -9.01 -5.77 16.33
CA LYS A 34 -10.15 -6.15 15.53
C LYS A 34 -11.05 -7.11 16.28
N LYS A 35 -10.44 -8.07 16.98
CA LYS A 35 -11.23 -9.04 17.74
C LYS A 35 -11.98 -8.40 18.89
N GLU A 36 -11.43 -7.36 19.47
CA GLU A 36 -12.04 -6.72 20.61
C GLU A 36 -13.20 -5.82 20.23
N LYS A 37 -13.33 -5.47 18.96
CA LYS A 37 -14.44 -4.65 18.53
C LYS A 37 -15.66 -5.51 18.24
N GLU A 38 -16.82 -5.00 18.56
CA GLU A 38 -18.04 -5.70 18.25
C GLU A 38 -18.27 -5.65 16.75
N SER A 39 -18.94 -6.68 16.24
CA SER A 39 -19.14 -6.79 14.81
C SER A 39 -19.94 -5.62 14.24
N GLU A 40 -20.87 -5.08 15.01
CA GLU A 40 -21.63 -3.93 14.55
C GLU A 40 -20.75 -2.71 14.40
N GLU A 41 -19.81 -2.54 15.34
CA GLU A 41 -18.89 -1.43 15.26
C GLU A 41 -17.95 -1.56 14.06
N LEU A 42 -17.48 -2.78 13.81
CA LEU A 42 -16.63 -3.01 12.65
C LEU A 42 -17.38 -2.72 11.36
N LYS A 43 -18.64 -3.13 11.30
CA LYS A 43 -19.44 -2.87 10.13
C LYS A 43 -19.65 -1.38 9.90
N ARG A 44 -19.88 -0.65 10.97
CA ARG A 44 -20.08 0.80 10.86
C ARG A 44 -18.82 1.48 10.38
N LEU A 45 -17.66 1.06 10.91
CA LEU A 45 -16.40 1.63 10.46
C LEU A 45 -16.14 1.33 9.00
N ARG A 46 -16.45 0.09 8.60
CA ARG A 46 -16.23 -0.26 7.21
C ARG A 46 -17.15 0.53 6.29
N ASP A 47 -18.42 0.66 6.66
CA ASP A 47 -19.36 1.40 5.83
C ASP A 47 -18.94 2.86 5.68
N LEU A 48 -18.35 3.42 6.76
CA LEU A 48 -17.94 4.81 6.74
C LEU A 48 -16.69 5.03 5.92
N HIS A 49 -15.75 4.09 5.98
CA HIS A 49 -14.44 4.31 5.40
C HIS A 49 -14.13 3.49 4.16
N PHE A 50 -15.02 2.60 3.77
CA PHE A 50 -14.75 1.72 2.65
C PHE A 50 -14.46 2.53 1.39
N MET A 51 -13.36 2.22 0.73
CA MET A 51 -12.93 2.90 -0.49
C MET A 51 -12.70 4.39 -0.31
N HIS A 52 -12.42 4.81 0.91
CA HIS A 52 -12.03 6.19 1.15
C HIS A 52 -10.54 6.24 1.44
N CYS A 53 -9.88 7.25 0.91
CA CYS A 53 -8.45 7.42 1.11
C CYS A 53 -8.16 7.67 2.58
N PRO A 54 -7.24 6.91 3.17
CA PRO A 54 -6.94 7.10 4.59
C PRO A 54 -6.25 8.41 4.90
N LYS A 55 -5.78 9.11 3.89
CA LYS A 55 -5.07 10.35 4.12
C LYS A 55 -5.93 11.58 3.90
N CYS A 56 -6.74 11.59 2.87
CA CYS A 56 -7.53 12.77 2.58
C CYS A 56 -9.04 12.55 2.74
N GLY A 57 -9.46 11.31 2.86
CA GLY A 57 -10.87 11.01 3.06
C GLY A 57 -11.72 10.97 1.80
N LEU A 58 -11.16 11.32 0.66
CA LEU A 58 -11.94 11.29 -0.57
C LEU A 58 -12.06 9.86 -1.08
N GLN A 59 -13.03 9.63 -1.92
CA GLN A 59 -13.29 8.29 -2.40
C GLN A 59 -12.24 7.86 -3.39
N MET A 60 -11.76 6.63 -3.24
CA MET A 60 -10.80 6.06 -4.16
C MET A 60 -11.51 5.41 -5.33
N GLN A 61 -10.78 5.19 -6.40
CA GLN A 61 -11.29 4.56 -7.61
C GLN A 61 -10.59 3.23 -7.80
N GLU A 62 -11.34 2.24 -8.22
CA GLU A 62 -10.75 0.94 -8.52
C GLU A 62 -10.30 0.95 -9.97
N VAL A 63 -9.05 0.59 -10.20
CA VAL A 63 -8.50 0.51 -11.55
C VAL A 63 -8.02 -0.90 -11.78
N LYS A 64 -8.47 -1.50 -12.85
CA LYS A 64 -8.04 -2.84 -13.21
C LYS A 64 -6.95 -2.74 -14.24
N LEU A 65 -5.81 -3.31 -13.93
CA LEU A 65 -4.67 -3.26 -14.83
C LEU A 65 -4.08 -4.63 -14.94
N ARG A 66 -4.23 -5.24 -16.09
CA ARG A 66 -3.79 -6.61 -16.32
C ARG A 66 -4.46 -7.52 -15.30
N ASN A 67 -3.68 -8.26 -14.53
CA ASN A 67 -4.26 -9.16 -13.55
C ASN A 67 -4.36 -8.56 -12.16
N VAL A 68 -4.18 -7.25 -12.04
CA VAL A 68 -4.16 -6.59 -10.74
C VAL A 68 -5.25 -5.53 -10.66
N ASP A 69 -5.98 -5.55 -9.55
CA ASP A 69 -6.96 -4.51 -9.27
C ASP A 69 -6.37 -3.64 -8.16
N VAL A 70 -6.32 -2.34 -8.40
CA VAL A 70 -5.75 -1.43 -7.41
C VAL A 70 -6.75 -0.33 -7.08
N ASP A 71 -6.72 0.12 -5.84
CA ASP A 71 -7.55 1.23 -5.40
C ASP A 71 -6.67 2.47 -5.35
N VAL A 72 -7.07 3.49 -6.06
CA VAL A 72 -6.25 4.67 -6.24
C VAL A 72 -6.98 5.91 -5.78
N CYS A 73 -6.29 6.73 -5.01
CA CYS A 73 -6.77 8.06 -4.69
C CYS A 73 -6.05 9.04 -5.60
N PHE A 74 -6.75 9.53 -6.60
CA PHE A 74 -6.11 10.43 -7.56
C PHE A 74 -5.88 11.82 -6.97
N ALA A 75 -6.50 12.12 -5.83
CA ALA A 75 -6.25 13.39 -5.17
C ALA A 75 -4.95 13.39 -4.40
N CYS A 76 -4.63 12.26 -3.75
CA CYS A 76 -3.40 12.13 -2.98
C CYS A 76 -2.30 11.41 -3.71
N ASN A 77 -2.63 10.77 -4.84
CA ASN A 77 -1.68 9.94 -5.57
C ASN A 77 -1.25 8.74 -4.75
N GLY A 78 -2.16 8.23 -3.92
CA GLY A 78 -1.89 7.05 -3.13
C GLY A 78 -2.55 5.84 -3.72
N VAL A 79 -1.98 4.68 -3.45
CA VAL A 79 -2.43 3.44 -4.03
C VAL A 79 -2.56 2.40 -2.93
N PHE A 80 -3.63 1.63 -2.98
CA PHE A 80 -3.86 0.57 -2.01
C PHE A 80 -3.98 -0.76 -2.76
N PHE A 81 -3.24 -1.75 -2.29
CA PHE A 81 -3.32 -3.11 -2.82
C PHE A 81 -3.91 -4.01 -1.76
N ASP A 82 -5.00 -4.70 -2.11
CA ASP A 82 -5.57 -5.65 -1.19
C ASP A 82 -4.66 -6.86 -1.05
N GLU A 83 -4.93 -7.62 -0.02
CA GLU A 83 -4.25 -8.89 0.13
C GLU A 83 -4.54 -9.72 -1.12
N GLY A 84 -3.56 -10.37 -1.65
CA GLY A 84 -3.73 -11.09 -2.89
C GLY A 84 -3.36 -10.28 -4.11
N GLU A 85 -3.77 -9.03 -4.15
CA GLU A 85 -3.37 -8.18 -5.26
C GLU A 85 -1.89 -7.86 -5.17
N LEU A 86 -1.40 -7.65 -3.96
CA LEU A 86 0.02 -7.39 -3.78
C LEU A 86 0.84 -8.59 -4.25
N GLU A 87 0.37 -9.79 -3.96
CA GLU A 87 1.08 -10.98 -4.39
C GLU A 87 1.11 -11.11 -5.89
N LYS A 88 0.08 -10.65 -6.56
CA LYS A 88 0.03 -10.74 -8.02
C LYS A 88 1.11 -9.90 -8.69
N LEU A 89 1.62 -8.91 -7.98
CA LEU A 89 2.66 -8.06 -8.56
C LEU A 89 3.94 -8.82 -8.85
N GLU A 90 4.16 -9.94 -8.16
CA GLU A 90 5.35 -10.73 -8.38
C GLU A 90 5.23 -11.66 -9.57
N GLN A 91 4.06 -11.79 -10.15
CA GLN A 91 3.86 -12.71 -11.24
C GLN A 91 4.27 -12.10 -12.57
N PRO A 92 4.69 -12.93 -13.53
CA PRO A 92 5.11 -12.39 -14.82
C PRO A 92 4.01 -11.60 -15.53
N GLU A 93 2.75 -11.97 -15.31
CA GLU A 93 1.65 -11.26 -15.95
C GLU A 93 1.57 -9.82 -15.49
N SER A 94 2.14 -9.50 -14.34
CA SER A 94 2.08 -8.16 -13.80
C SER A 94 3.26 -7.29 -14.19
N ARG A 95 4.09 -7.76 -15.11
CA ARG A 95 5.24 -6.97 -15.50
C ARG A 95 4.79 -5.63 -16.04
N GLY A 96 5.38 -4.57 -15.58
CA GLY A 96 5.05 -3.25 -16.05
C GLY A 96 3.89 -2.59 -15.32
N VAL A 97 3.22 -3.31 -14.41
CA VAL A 97 2.09 -2.71 -13.70
C VAL A 97 2.54 -1.55 -12.84
N MET A 98 3.64 -1.72 -12.10
CA MET A 98 4.11 -0.65 -11.23
C MET A 98 4.52 0.58 -12.05
N SER A 99 5.18 0.36 -13.18
CA SER A 99 5.56 1.48 -14.04
C SER A 99 4.34 2.22 -14.56
N SER A 100 3.32 1.48 -14.92
CA SER A 100 2.09 2.11 -15.40
C SER A 100 1.45 2.95 -14.31
N ILE A 101 1.40 2.42 -13.09
CA ILE A 101 0.81 3.16 -11.98
C ILE A 101 1.59 4.44 -11.74
N LEU A 102 2.90 4.37 -11.76
CA LEU A 102 3.70 5.56 -11.55
C LEU A 102 3.46 6.60 -12.62
N ASN A 103 3.21 6.15 -13.84
CA ASN A 103 2.95 7.09 -14.92
C ASN A 103 1.63 7.83 -14.75
N TRP A 104 0.67 7.23 -14.07
CA TRP A 104 -0.60 7.90 -13.85
C TRP A 104 -0.44 9.20 -13.08
N PHE A 105 0.58 9.29 -12.23
CA PHE A 105 0.72 10.44 -11.36
C PHE A 105 1.73 11.46 -11.86
N LYS A 106 2.39 11.19 -12.98
CA LYS A 106 3.34 12.15 -13.50
C LYS A 106 2.64 13.27 -14.23
N PRO A 107 3.15 14.48 -14.10
CA PRO A 107 2.56 15.56 -14.85
C PRO A 107 2.71 15.26 -16.33
N GLU A 108 1.69 15.62 -17.11
CA GLU A 108 1.75 15.36 -18.45
C GLU A 108 2.71 16.20 -19.08
N THR A 109 3.70 15.70 -19.61
CA THR A 109 4.63 16.50 -20.24
C THR A 109 4.22 16.70 -21.54
N LYS A 110 3.23 16.51 -21.93
CA LYS A 110 2.74 16.73 -23.00
C LYS A 110 3.45 16.96 -24.05
N LYS A 111 3.29 16.38 -24.80
CA LYS A 111 3.85 16.48 -25.86
C LYS A 111 3.24 17.43 -26.55
N PRO A 112 3.83 18.09 -27.13
CA PRO A 112 3.31 19.08 -27.89
C PRO A 112 2.58 18.40 -28.90
N VAL A 113 1.67 18.78 -29.18
CA VAL A 113 0.99 18.16 -30.08
C VAL A 113 1.12 18.66 -31.28
#